data_2a36f7437e14f19704f17a1148e68223
#
_entry.id   2a36f7437e14f19704f17a1148e68223
#
_cell.length_a   1.000
_cell.length_b   1.000
_cell.length_c   1.000
_cell.angle_alpha   90.00
_cell.angle_beta   90.00
_cell.angle_gamma   90.00
#
_symmetry.space_group_name_H-M   'P 1'
#
loop_
_entity.id
_entity.type
_entity.pdbx_description
1 polymer ?
#
loop_
_entity_poly.entity_id
_entity_poly.type
_entity_poly.pdbx_seq_one_letter_code
_entity_poly.pdbx_strand_id
1 'polypeptide(L)'
;MKLSKIDNLDMKILSNLLNNCRESDRQIGQKIGLSGVSVRSRIEKMLKSKLIEKFTLKIEPHILGYNVIYLVTTGQDVNEIVKQVKLVGEPFFVVPCVGGYSACGIVVKGEVEQKIAIIKNMLKQVRILNIFEAEDAGIKSNLTKTDLDVIEQLLKNPREQIDVVAKNAKISSKTVARSIEKLQENPAFQFTLTYDPGKIKPYIAHAVLCVVNGNIETLLKVLRKQFEEHFMQIPFIAKNQIALFLYSEDIFEMDEMVQKASGVENVVAVENFMPKKISLPQDWIRNGIKENRKSERLHLLRA
;
A
#
# COMPACT_ATOMS: atom_id res chain seq x y z
N MET A 1 26.54 2.67 -15.19
CA MET A 1 25.65 1.71 -15.88
C MET A 1 24.42 2.51 -16.31
N LYS A 2 24.19 2.69 -17.63
CA LYS A 2 22.98 3.36 -18.11
C LYS A 2 21.78 2.50 -17.66
N LEU A 3 20.88 3.08 -16.87
CA LEU A 3 19.58 2.48 -16.58
C LEU A 3 18.89 2.20 -17.93
N SER A 4 18.52 0.96 -18.21
CA SER A 4 17.68 0.66 -19.37
C SER A 4 16.38 1.43 -19.21
N LYS A 5 16.00 2.15 -20.26
CA LYS A 5 14.74 2.89 -20.29
C LYS A 5 13.58 1.92 -20.02
N ILE A 6 12.69 2.28 -19.11
CA ILE A 6 11.47 1.53 -18.82
C ILE A 6 10.51 1.70 -19.99
N ASP A 7 9.87 0.64 -20.44
CA ASP A 7 8.86 0.65 -21.49
C ASP A 7 7.45 0.33 -20.94
N ASN A 8 6.44 0.41 -21.78
CA ASN A 8 5.05 0.16 -21.40
C ASN A 8 4.84 -1.28 -20.89
N LEU A 9 5.59 -2.27 -21.42
CA LEU A 9 5.50 -3.66 -20.92
C LEU A 9 6.09 -3.77 -19.50
N ASP A 10 7.14 -3.03 -19.19
CA ASP A 10 7.68 -2.95 -17.84
C ASP A 10 6.66 -2.31 -16.87
N MET A 11 5.95 -1.24 -17.31
CA MET A 11 4.88 -0.62 -16.51
C MET A 11 3.72 -1.60 -16.28
N LYS A 12 3.30 -2.36 -17.29
CA LYS A 12 2.26 -3.41 -17.15
C LYS A 12 2.71 -4.52 -16.18
N ILE A 13 3.97 -4.94 -16.22
CA ILE A 13 4.52 -5.92 -15.26
C ILE A 13 4.52 -5.33 -13.85
N LEU A 14 5.00 -4.09 -13.70
CA LEU A 14 5.06 -3.39 -12.41
C LEU A 14 3.66 -3.25 -11.79
N SER A 15 2.66 -2.85 -12.59
CA SER A 15 1.26 -2.75 -12.16
C SER A 15 0.69 -4.09 -11.71
N ASN A 16 0.91 -5.18 -12.46
CA ASN A 16 0.47 -6.53 -12.04
C ASN A 16 1.10 -6.92 -10.69
N LEU A 17 2.40 -6.67 -10.51
CA LEU A 17 3.10 -6.99 -9.26
C LEU A 17 2.69 -6.10 -8.08
N LEU A 18 2.33 -4.83 -8.32
CA LEU A 18 1.79 -3.93 -7.31
C LEU A 18 0.42 -4.40 -6.81
N ASN A 19 -0.39 -4.99 -7.69
CA ASN A 19 -1.71 -5.51 -7.34
C ASN A 19 -1.63 -6.92 -6.70
N ASN A 20 -0.78 -7.80 -7.23
CA ASN A 20 -0.50 -9.10 -6.60
C ASN A 20 0.90 -9.60 -6.97
N CYS A 21 1.87 -9.38 -6.11
CA CYS A 21 3.25 -9.81 -6.36
C CYS A 21 3.44 -11.34 -6.33
N ARG A 22 2.45 -12.12 -5.91
CA ARG A 22 2.48 -13.60 -5.96
C ARG A 22 2.04 -14.19 -7.29
N GLU A 23 1.52 -13.38 -8.20
CA GLU A 23 1.28 -13.86 -9.56
C GLU A 23 2.56 -14.43 -10.16
N SER A 24 2.43 -15.60 -10.80
CA SER A 24 3.56 -16.23 -11.47
C SER A 24 3.94 -15.43 -12.74
N ASP A 25 5.21 -15.49 -13.10
CA ASP A 25 5.72 -14.84 -14.32
C ASP A 25 4.94 -15.28 -15.58
N ARG A 26 4.44 -16.54 -15.58
CA ARG A 26 3.60 -17.09 -16.65
C ARG A 26 2.21 -16.43 -16.67
N GLN A 27 1.57 -16.27 -15.52
CA GLN A 27 0.25 -15.61 -15.43
C GLN A 27 0.32 -14.16 -15.89
N ILE A 28 1.35 -13.41 -15.43
CA ILE A 28 1.59 -12.04 -15.89
C ILE A 28 1.83 -12.04 -17.41
N GLY A 29 2.67 -12.94 -17.91
CA GLY A 29 2.96 -13.05 -19.34
C GLY A 29 1.71 -13.28 -20.18
N GLN A 30 0.80 -14.15 -19.74
CA GLN A 30 -0.48 -14.40 -20.42
C GLN A 30 -1.35 -13.13 -20.53
N LYS A 31 -1.36 -12.27 -19.49
CA LYS A 31 -2.15 -11.03 -19.47
C LYS A 31 -1.61 -9.96 -20.43
N ILE A 32 -0.30 -9.93 -20.64
CA ILE A 32 0.36 -8.83 -21.40
C ILE A 32 0.98 -9.28 -22.71
N GLY A 33 0.77 -10.53 -23.13
CA GLY A 33 1.27 -11.05 -24.40
C GLY A 33 2.77 -11.38 -24.41
N LEU A 34 3.36 -11.78 -23.26
CA LEU A 34 4.77 -12.15 -23.13
C LEU A 34 4.95 -13.59 -22.65
N SER A 35 6.12 -14.18 -22.93
CA SER A 35 6.53 -15.43 -22.30
C SER A 35 6.88 -15.20 -20.82
N GLY A 36 6.67 -16.22 -19.96
CA GLY A 36 7.07 -16.12 -18.54
C GLY A 36 8.58 -15.89 -18.36
N VAL A 37 9.42 -16.39 -19.27
CA VAL A 37 10.88 -16.12 -19.27
C VAL A 37 11.16 -14.64 -19.52
N SER A 38 10.47 -14.03 -20.48
CA SER A 38 10.61 -12.59 -20.76
C SER A 38 10.17 -11.74 -19.56
N VAL A 39 9.05 -12.10 -18.92
CA VAL A 39 8.57 -11.42 -17.69
C VAL A 39 9.61 -11.53 -16.58
N ARG A 40 10.13 -12.74 -16.31
CA ARG A 40 11.18 -12.96 -15.30
C ARG A 40 12.41 -12.09 -15.55
N SER A 41 12.92 -12.08 -16.77
CA SER A 41 14.09 -11.27 -17.13
C SER A 41 13.86 -9.77 -16.89
N ARG A 42 12.65 -9.25 -17.17
CA ARG A 42 12.28 -7.86 -16.91
C ARG A 42 12.17 -7.57 -15.41
N ILE A 43 11.57 -8.46 -14.61
CA ILE A 43 11.51 -8.34 -13.14
C ILE A 43 12.93 -8.32 -12.55
N GLU A 44 13.81 -9.22 -12.99
CA GLU A 44 15.21 -9.24 -12.54
C GLU A 44 15.96 -7.95 -12.85
N LYS A 45 15.73 -7.35 -14.03
CA LYS A 45 16.29 -6.03 -14.39
C LYS A 45 15.76 -4.93 -13.48
N MET A 46 14.45 -4.91 -13.18
CA MET A 46 13.83 -3.95 -12.27
C MET A 46 14.35 -4.09 -10.84
N LEU A 47 14.57 -5.31 -10.35
CA LEU A 47 15.21 -5.57 -9.06
C LEU A 47 16.67 -5.13 -9.04
N LYS A 48 17.45 -5.48 -10.07
CA LYS A 48 18.88 -5.11 -10.18
C LYS A 48 19.09 -3.60 -10.26
N SER A 49 18.21 -2.88 -10.94
CA SER A 49 18.22 -1.42 -11.02
C SER A 49 17.70 -0.74 -9.75
N LYS A 50 17.15 -1.51 -8.82
CA LYS A 50 16.41 -1.04 -7.63
C LYS A 50 15.23 -0.15 -7.99
N LEU A 51 14.61 -0.35 -9.15
CA LEU A 51 13.29 0.16 -9.44
C LEU A 51 12.28 -0.53 -8.52
N ILE A 52 12.25 -1.86 -8.51
CA ILE A 52 11.60 -2.62 -7.43
C ILE A 52 12.58 -2.67 -6.26
N GLU A 53 12.21 -2.08 -5.13
CA GLU A 53 13.03 -2.05 -3.92
C GLU A 53 12.89 -3.35 -3.13
N LYS A 54 11.65 -3.77 -2.88
CA LYS A 54 11.32 -5.04 -2.22
C LYS A 54 9.88 -5.44 -2.47
N PHE A 55 9.62 -6.74 -2.44
CA PHE A 55 8.26 -7.25 -2.29
C PHE A 55 7.82 -7.12 -0.82
N THR A 56 6.53 -6.85 -0.61
CA THR A 56 6.00 -6.59 0.73
C THR A 56 4.56 -7.09 0.86
N LEU A 57 4.16 -7.45 2.06
CA LEU A 57 2.79 -7.76 2.42
C LEU A 57 2.21 -6.55 3.15
N LYS A 58 1.17 -5.95 2.59
CA LYS A 58 0.39 -4.90 3.24
C LYS A 58 -0.78 -5.56 3.94
N ILE A 59 -1.09 -5.11 5.14
CA ILE A 59 -2.18 -5.62 5.98
C ILE A 59 -3.00 -4.43 6.47
N GLU A 60 -4.32 -4.55 6.45
CA GLU A 60 -5.19 -3.54 7.05
C GLU A 60 -5.05 -3.56 8.57
N PRO A 61 -4.73 -2.41 9.20
CA PRO A 61 -4.38 -2.38 10.62
C PRO A 61 -5.50 -2.85 11.57
N HIS A 62 -6.75 -2.60 11.22
CA HIS A 62 -7.90 -2.94 12.06
C HIS A 62 -7.99 -4.44 12.37
N ILE A 63 -7.55 -5.32 11.45
CA ILE A 63 -7.56 -6.78 11.69
C ILE A 63 -6.56 -7.24 12.76
N LEU A 64 -5.58 -6.39 13.10
CA LEU A 64 -4.65 -6.62 14.20
C LEU A 64 -4.99 -5.77 15.45
N GLY A 65 -6.17 -5.14 15.47
CA GLY A 65 -6.67 -4.36 16.61
C GLY A 65 -6.05 -2.96 16.72
N TYR A 66 -5.62 -2.36 15.61
CA TYR A 66 -5.15 -0.98 15.58
C TYR A 66 -6.16 -0.07 14.91
N ASN A 67 -6.28 1.15 15.42
CA ASN A 67 -6.90 2.27 14.73
C ASN A 67 -5.86 2.98 13.86
N VAL A 68 -6.31 3.76 12.90
CA VAL A 68 -5.46 4.43 11.92
C VAL A 68 -5.70 5.94 11.93
N ILE A 69 -4.62 6.71 11.98
CA ILE A 69 -4.63 8.16 11.76
C ILE A 69 -3.90 8.45 10.46
N TYR A 70 -4.55 9.17 9.54
CA TYR A 70 -3.88 9.76 8.39
C TYR A 70 -3.51 11.21 8.67
N LEU A 71 -2.30 11.58 8.29
CA LEU A 71 -1.72 12.90 8.47
C LEU A 71 -1.12 13.37 7.15
N VAL A 72 -1.54 14.54 6.68
CA VAL A 72 -0.97 15.22 5.52
C VAL A 72 -0.38 16.54 5.98
N THR A 73 0.89 16.77 5.66
CA THR A 73 1.64 17.95 6.08
C THR A 73 2.38 18.59 4.91
N THR A 74 2.84 19.82 5.09
CA THR A 74 3.74 20.49 4.16
C THR A 74 4.76 21.34 4.90
N GLY A 75 5.90 21.60 4.24
CA GLY A 75 6.90 22.55 4.69
C GLY A 75 7.96 22.01 5.65
N GLN A 76 7.93 20.72 6.02
CA GLN A 76 8.93 20.09 6.89
C GLN A 76 9.43 18.77 6.33
N ASP A 77 10.64 18.37 6.72
CA ASP A 77 11.20 17.06 6.37
C ASP A 77 10.35 15.92 6.98
N VAL A 78 9.96 14.97 6.15
CA VAL A 78 9.13 13.84 6.57
C VAL A 78 9.76 12.99 7.66
N ASN A 79 11.11 12.91 7.71
CA ASN A 79 11.79 12.12 8.74
C ASN A 79 11.63 12.74 10.12
N GLU A 80 11.62 14.07 10.22
CA GLU A 80 11.36 14.76 11.49
C GLU A 80 9.91 14.57 11.94
N ILE A 81 8.96 14.61 11.00
CA ILE A 81 7.55 14.28 11.28
C ILE A 81 7.42 12.85 11.80
N VAL A 82 8.04 11.90 11.11
CA VAL A 82 8.03 10.47 11.49
C VAL A 82 8.62 10.24 12.88
N LYS A 83 9.72 10.92 13.25
CA LYS A 83 10.30 10.83 14.59
C LYS A 83 9.31 11.28 15.67
N GLN A 84 8.60 12.37 15.42
CA GLN A 84 7.63 12.91 16.37
C GLN A 84 6.40 11.99 16.50
N VAL A 85 5.79 11.59 15.39
CA VAL A 85 4.59 10.74 15.41
C VAL A 85 4.84 9.35 16.01
N LYS A 86 6.08 8.83 15.95
CA LYS A 86 6.48 7.59 16.61
C LYS A 86 6.32 7.58 18.13
N LEU A 87 6.24 8.74 18.76
CA LEU A 87 5.94 8.85 20.19
C LEU A 87 4.45 8.59 20.51
N VAL A 88 3.59 8.61 19.50
CA VAL A 88 2.13 8.42 19.64
C VAL A 88 1.66 7.09 19.07
N GLY A 89 2.29 6.64 17.97
CA GLY A 89 1.96 5.41 17.28
C GLY A 89 3.01 5.03 16.24
N GLU A 90 2.85 3.87 15.62
CA GLU A 90 3.82 3.39 14.62
C GLU A 90 3.40 3.79 13.21
N PRO A 91 4.28 4.41 12.40
CA PRO A 91 3.97 4.68 11.00
C PRO A 91 3.92 3.36 10.21
N PHE A 92 2.88 3.19 9.39
CA PHE A 92 2.75 2.05 8.48
C PHE A 92 2.79 2.44 7.00
N PHE A 93 2.67 3.75 6.73
CA PHE A 93 2.71 4.33 5.41
C PHE A 93 3.35 5.70 5.51
N VAL A 94 4.39 5.97 4.68
CA VAL A 94 5.09 7.26 4.66
C VAL A 94 5.45 7.60 3.22
N VAL A 95 4.94 8.72 2.71
CA VAL A 95 5.14 9.16 1.33
C VAL A 95 5.47 10.66 1.29
N PRO A 96 6.76 11.02 1.21
CA PRO A 96 7.15 12.37 0.83
C PRO A 96 6.86 12.59 -0.67
N CYS A 97 6.27 13.74 -1.00
CA CYS A 97 5.94 14.15 -2.35
C CYS A 97 6.76 15.34 -2.83
N VAL A 98 6.73 15.59 -4.12
CA VAL A 98 7.26 16.81 -4.73
C VAL A 98 6.47 18.02 -4.21
N GLY A 99 7.10 19.20 -4.11
CA GLY A 99 6.45 20.39 -3.56
C GLY A 99 6.44 20.47 -2.03
N GLY A 100 7.12 19.52 -1.33
CA GLY A 100 7.23 19.57 0.13
C GLY A 100 6.04 18.97 0.89
N TYR A 101 5.12 18.32 0.18
CA TYR A 101 4.02 17.57 0.82
C TYR A 101 4.50 16.25 1.36
N SER A 102 3.87 15.78 2.43
CA SER A 102 4.11 14.45 3.00
C SER A 102 2.81 13.84 3.51
N ALA A 103 2.56 12.59 3.15
CA ALA A 103 1.47 11.80 3.70
C ALA A 103 2.01 10.70 4.62
N CYS A 104 1.38 10.53 5.77
CA CYS A 104 1.74 9.55 6.80
C CYS A 104 0.49 8.82 7.28
N GLY A 105 0.52 7.50 7.31
CA GLY A 105 -0.46 6.67 8.03
C GLY A 105 0.18 6.13 9.30
N ILE A 106 -0.51 6.27 10.43
CA ILE A 106 -0.03 5.94 11.76
C ILE A 106 -1.01 4.96 12.40
N VAL A 107 -0.51 3.81 12.83
CA VAL A 107 -1.31 2.89 13.63
C VAL A 107 -1.22 3.26 15.10
N VAL A 108 -2.36 3.29 15.76
CA VAL A 108 -2.48 3.67 17.19
C VAL A 108 -3.38 2.69 17.92
N LYS A 109 -3.28 2.66 19.26
CA LYS A 109 -4.22 1.97 20.15
C LYS A 109 -4.86 2.95 21.11
N GLY A 110 -6.07 2.64 21.56
CA GLY A 110 -6.84 3.47 22.49
C GLY A 110 -7.54 4.64 21.79
N GLU A 111 -7.80 5.69 22.55
CA GLU A 111 -8.61 6.84 22.13
C GLU A 111 -7.93 7.66 21.02
N VAL A 112 -8.48 7.59 19.81
CA VAL A 112 -7.88 8.21 18.62
C VAL A 112 -7.91 9.73 18.69
N GLU A 113 -9.00 10.31 19.19
CA GLU A 113 -9.13 11.78 19.32
C GLU A 113 -8.03 12.38 20.21
N GLN A 114 -7.71 11.71 21.34
CA GLN A 114 -6.61 12.13 22.21
C GLN A 114 -5.26 12.04 21.48
N LYS A 115 -5.05 10.97 20.70
CA LYS A 115 -3.82 10.80 19.89
C LYS A 115 -3.68 11.89 18.83
N ILE A 116 -4.77 12.25 18.14
CA ILE A 116 -4.81 13.35 17.19
C ILE A 116 -4.48 14.68 17.88
N ALA A 117 -5.04 14.95 19.07
CA ALA A 117 -4.74 16.15 19.83
C ALA A 117 -3.26 16.24 20.23
N ILE A 118 -2.66 15.14 20.65
CA ILE A 118 -1.22 15.04 20.96
C ILE A 118 -0.39 15.33 19.71
N ILE A 119 -0.69 14.70 18.57
CA ILE A 119 0.03 14.93 17.30
C ILE A 119 -0.05 16.40 16.89
N LYS A 120 -1.23 17.01 16.92
CA LYS A 120 -1.41 18.45 16.62
C LYS A 120 -0.57 19.33 17.55
N ASN A 121 -0.50 18.99 18.83
CA ASN A 121 0.30 19.74 19.81
C ASN A 121 1.81 19.60 19.57
N MET A 122 2.28 18.40 19.22
CA MET A 122 3.68 18.14 18.92
C MET A 122 4.11 18.81 17.60
N LEU A 123 3.24 18.86 16.62
CA LEU A 123 3.48 19.42 15.29
C LEU A 123 3.03 20.88 15.14
N LYS A 124 3.03 21.67 16.23
CA LYS A 124 2.55 23.10 16.20
C LYS A 124 3.26 23.98 15.17
N GLN A 125 4.51 23.67 14.84
CA GLN A 125 5.31 24.43 13.86
C GLN A 125 5.19 23.87 12.43
N VAL A 126 4.48 22.77 12.26
CA VAL A 126 4.25 22.11 10.96
C VAL A 126 2.89 22.53 10.44
N ARG A 127 2.82 22.89 9.17
CA ARG A 127 1.53 23.12 8.51
C ARG A 127 0.84 21.77 8.25
N ILE A 128 -0.09 21.41 9.12
CA ILE A 128 -0.96 20.25 8.94
C ILE A 128 -2.06 20.67 7.95
N LEU A 129 -2.14 19.98 6.81
CA LEU A 129 -3.19 20.18 5.81
C LEU A 129 -4.42 19.35 6.15
N ASN A 130 -4.20 18.11 6.58
CA ASN A 130 -5.27 17.22 7.01
C ASN A 130 -4.78 16.25 8.08
N ILE A 131 -5.62 15.92 9.04
CA ILE A 131 -5.42 14.87 10.03
C ILE A 131 -6.78 14.30 10.44
N PHE A 132 -6.96 13.00 10.27
CA PHE A 132 -8.22 12.34 10.56
C PHE A 132 -8.04 10.87 10.89
N GLU A 133 -9.00 10.29 11.60
CA GLU A 133 -9.13 8.85 11.79
C GLU A 133 -9.66 8.19 10.52
N ALA A 134 -9.04 7.09 10.12
CA ALA A 134 -9.60 6.24 9.08
C ALA A 134 -10.79 5.45 9.63
N GLU A 135 -11.84 5.38 8.85
CA GLU A 135 -12.97 4.51 9.14
C GLU A 135 -12.52 3.04 9.04
N ASP A 136 -13.01 2.21 9.97
CA ASP A 136 -12.88 0.78 9.84
C ASP A 136 -13.70 0.32 8.63
N ALA A 137 -13.06 -0.30 7.66
CA ALA A 137 -13.73 -0.84 6.48
C ALA A 137 -14.65 -2.03 6.80
N GLY A 138 -14.76 -2.42 8.07
CA GLY A 138 -15.58 -3.55 8.52
C GLY A 138 -15.09 -4.91 8.01
N ILE A 139 -13.87 -4.98 7.52
CA ILE A 139 -13.29 -6.22 6.99
C ILE A 139 -13.01 -7.15 8.15
N LYS A 140 -13.83 -8.18 8.27
CA LYS A 140 -13.64 -9.24 9.28
C LYS A 140 -12.54 -10.20 8.82
N SER A 141 -11.64 -10.53 9.72
CA SER A 141 -10.62 -11.55 9.48
C SER A 141 -10.55 -12.51 10.66
N ASN A 142 -10.86 -13.77 10.39
CA ASN A 142 -10.69 -14.85 11.36
C ASN A 142 -9.31 -15.48 11.18
N LEU A 143 -8.27 -14.76 11.61
CA LEU A 143 -6.89 -15.25 11.55
C LEU A 143 -6.69 -16.33 12.61
N THR A 144 -6.28 -17.52 12.17
CA THR A 144 -5.85 -18.60 13.05
C THR A 144 -4.38 -18.41 13.43
N LYS A 145 -3.94 -19.11 14.47
CA LYS A 145 -2.51 -19.17 14.83
C LYS A 145 -1.64 -19.55 13.64
N THR A 146 -2.09 -20.50 12.83
CA THR A 146 -1.41 -20.95 11.62
C THR A 146 -1.30 -19.81 10.59
N ASP A 147 -2.38 -19.03 10.41
CA ASP A 147 -2.35 -17.87 9.50
C ASP A 147 -1.32 -16.83 9.98
N LEU A 148 -1.24 -16.58 11.30
CA LEU A 148 -0.25 -15.66 11.87
C LEU A 148 1.19 -16.18 11.68
N ASP A 149 1.41 -17.50 11.79
CA ASP A 149 2.73 -18.11 11.55
C ASP A 149 3.13 -17.99 10.06
N VAL A 150 2.17 -18.19 9.14
CA VAL A 150 2.39 -17.97 7.70
C VAL A 150 2.66 -16.51 7.39
N ILE A 151 1.86 -15.57 7.91
CA ILE A 151 2.06 -14.13 7.74
C ILE A 151 3.46 -13.71 8.18
N GLU A 152 3.94 -14.19 9.32
CA GLU A 152 5.28 -13.85 9.85
C GLU A 152 6.42 -14.28 8.90
N GLN A 153 6.28 -15.41 8.19
CA GLN A 153 7.23 -15.80 7.15
C GLN A 153 7.09 -14.93 5.89
N LEU A 154 5.86 -14.63 5.47
CA LEU A 154 5.57 -13.81 4.30
C LEU A 154 5.98 -12.33 4.46
N LEU A 155 6.07 -11.82 5.70
CA LEU A 155 6.65 -10.49 5.96
C LEU A 155 8.13 -10.40 5.58
N LYS A 156 8.85 -11.52 5.50
CA LYS A 156 10.25 -11.54 5.04
C LYS A 156 10.34 -11.52 3.53
N ASN A 157 9.53 -12.36 2.88
CA ASN A 157 9.40 -12.44 1.42
C ASN A 157 7.99 -12.91 1.05
N PRO A 158 7.09 -12.02 0.60
CA PRO A 158 5.72 -12.42 0.23
C PRO A 158 5.66 -13.30 -1.03
N ARG A 159 6.74 -13.39 -1.82
CA ARG A 159 6.87 -14.30 -2.98
C ARG A 159 7.50 -15.64 -2.62
N GLU A 160 7.77 -15.92 -1.34
CA GLU A 160 8.44 -17.16 -0.92
C GLU A 160 7.65 -18.39 -1.34
N GLN A 161 8.38 -19.43 -1.70
CA GLN A 161 7.81 -20.73 -2.10
C GLN A 161 7.09 -21.38 -0.93
N ILE A 162 5.98 -22.05 -1.22
CA ILE A 162 5.13 -22.70 -0.21
C ILE A 162 5.94 -23.66 0.66
N ASP A 163 6.80 -24.49 0.05
CA ASP A 163 7.60 -25.48 0.76
C ASP A 163 8.63 -24.84 1.72
N VAL A 164 9.19 -23.69 1.34
CA VAL A 164 10.12 -22.94 2.20
C VAL A 164 9.37 -22.33 3.38
N VAL A 165 8.20 -21.73 3.14
CA VAL A 165 7.32 -21.24 4.20
C VAL A 165 6.92 -22.35 5.15
N ALA A 166 6.52 -23.52 4.60
CA ALA A 166 6.12 -24.71 5.37
C ALA A 166 7.24 -25.22 6.29
N LYS A 167 8.44 -25.34 5.74
CA LYS A 167 9.63 -25.73 6.50
C LYS A 167 9.94 -24.75 7.63
N ASN A 168 9.91 -23.45 7.35
CA ASN A 168 10.24 -22.41 8.32
C ASN A 168 9.19 -22.26 9.43
N ALA A 169 7.92 -22.41 9.07
CA ALA A 169 6.79 -22.37 10.01
C ALA A 169 6.53 -23.71 10.73
N LYS A 170 7.20 -24.80 10.31
CA LYS A 170 7.02 -26.19 10.82
C LYS A 170 5.58 -26.69 10.66
N ILE A 171 4.96 -26.41 9.53
CA ILE A 171 3.61 -26.84 9.16
C ILE A 171 3.62 -27.48 7.76
N SER A 172 2.55 -28.20 7.38
CA SER A 172 2.48 -28.86 6.09
C SER A 172 2.35 -27.85 4.93
N SER A 173 2.94 -28.16 3.75
CA SER A 173 2.79 -27.35 2.54
C SER A 173 1.32 -27.18 2.14
N LYS A 174 0.47 -28.19 2.35
CA LYS A 174 -0.99 -28.10 2.11
C LYS A 174 -1.66 -27.05 3.00
N THR A 175 -1.27 -26.99 4.26
CA THR A 175 -1.79 -26.00 5.23
C THR A 175 -1.34 -24.60 4.87
N VAL A 176 -0.06 -24.42 4.50
CA VAL A 176 0.47 -23.14 4.01
C VAL A 176 -0.26 -22.68 2.75
N ALA A 177 -0.47 -23.56 1.78
CA ALA A 177 -1.17 -23.24 0.54
C ALA A 177 -2.58 -22.68 0.81
N ARG A 178 -3.35 -23.38 1.67
CA ARG A 178 -4.70 -22.93 2.08
C ARG A 178 -4.69 -21.58 2.82
N SER A 179 -3.71 -21.39 3.71
CA SER A 179 -3.58 -20.12 4.42
C SER A 179 -3.25 -18.98 3.47
N ILE A 180 -2.33 -19.17 2.51
CA ILE A 180 -1.99 -18.16 1.51
C ILE A 180 -3.20 -17.84 0.62
N GLU A 181 -3.94 -18.85 0.16
CA GLU A 181 -5.17 -18.67 -0.62
C GLU A 181 -6.20 -17.84 0.15
N LYS A 182 -6.49 -18.18 1.39
CA LYS A 182 -7.36 -17.42 2.30
C LYS A 182 -6.91 -15.96 2.45
N LEU A 183 -5.59 -15.72 2.58
CA LEU A 183 -5.04 -14.37 2.69
C LEU A 183 -5.16 -13.59 1.36
N GLN A 184 -5.00 -14.24 0.21
CA GLN A 184 -5.14 -13.60 -1.10
C GLN A 184 -6.59 -13.23 -1.44
N GLU A 185 -7.56 -14.00 -0.96
CA GLU A 185 -8.99 -13.74 -1.12
C GLU A 185 -9.52 -12.66 -0.18
N ASN A 186 -8.81 -12.38 0.91
CA ASN A 186 -9.23 -11.39 1.89
C ASN A 186 -8.72 -9.99 1.53
N PRO A 187 -9.58 -9.00 1.28
CA PRO A 187 -9.20 -7.64 0.88
C PRO A 187 -8.34 -6.90 1.93
N ALA A 188 -8.28 -7.39 3.19
CA ALA A 188 -7.38 -6.85 4.19
C ALA A 188 -5.90 -7.14 3.93
N PHE A 189 -5.57 -8.01 2.98
CA PHE A 189 -4.20 -8.40 2.64
C PHE A 189 -3.89 -8.05 1.19
N GLN A 190 -2.80 -7.36 0.98
CA GLN A 190 -2.29 -7.06 -0.35
C GLN A 190 -0.84 -7.52 -0.48
N PHE A 191 -0.61 -8.50 -1.35
CA PHE A 191 0.72 -8.95 -1.75
C PHE A 191 1.25 -7.99 -2.80
N THR A 192 2.14 -7.09 -2.42
CA THR A 192 2.56 -5.95 -3.24
C THR A 192 4.08 -5.77 -3.22
N LEU A 193 4.56 -4.61 -3.61
CA LEU A 193 5.95 -4.22 -3.57
C LEU A 193 6.12 -2.73 -3.23
N THR A 194 7.33 -2.32 -2.87
CA THR A 194 7.74 -0.92 -2.90
C THR A 194 8.65 -0.69 -4.09
N TYR A 195 8.52 0.47 -4.70
CA TYR A 195 9.31 0.87 -5.85
C TYR A 195 9.82 2.31 -5.70
N ASP A 196 10.85 2.66 -6.46
CA ASP A 196 11.40 4.01 -6.54
C ASP A 196 10.70 4.77 -7.68
N PRO A 197 9.80 5.74 -7.37
CA PRO A 197 9.10 6.50 -8.40
C PRO A 197 10.02 7.28 -9.32
N GLY A 198 11.21 7.67 -8.85
CA GLY A 198 12.20 8.38 -9.66
C GLY A 198 12.87 7.52 -10.74
N LYS A 199 12.66 6.21 -10.74
CA LYS A 199 13.28 5.25 -11.67
C LYS A 199 12.37 4.70 -12.75
N ILE A 200 11.08 5.06 -12.76
CA ILE A 200 10.17 4.62 -13.83
C ILE A 200 10.30 5.42 -15.13
N LYS A 201 11.32 6.26 -15.23
CA LYS A 201 11.53 7.11 -16.42
C LYS A 201 11.47 6.34 -17.73
N PRO A 202 10.77 6.85 -18.78
CA PRO A 202 10.30 8.23 -18.94
C PRO A 202 9.00 8.58 -18.19
N TYR A 203 8.30 7.62 -17.65
CA TYR A 203 7.01 7.84 -17.00
C TYR A 203 7.11 8.60 -15.67
N ILE A 204 5.99 9.21 -15.28
CA ILE A 204 5.80 9.94 -14.03
C ILE A 204 4.73 9.21 -13.21
N ALA A 205 5.10 8.67 -12.03
CA ALA A 205 4.11 8.17 -11.07
C ALA A 205 3.48 9.33 -10.32
N HIS A 206 2.17 9.32 -10.24
CA HIS A 206 1.44 10.34 -9.49
C HIS A 206 0.18 9.76 -8.84
N ALA A 207 -0.38 10.48 -7.88
CA ALA A 207 -1.64 10.13 -7.23
C ALA A 207 -2.64 11.27 -7.45
N VAL A 208 -3.78 10.96 -8.04
CA VAL A 208 -4.91 11.88 -8.20
C VAL A 208 -5.87 11.63 -7.05
N LEU A 209 -5.95 12.58 -6.12
CA LEU A 209 -6.88 12.53 -4.99
C LEU A 209 -8.16 13.25 -5.35
N CYS A 210 -9.25 12.52 -5.44
CA CYS A 210 -10.59 13.03 -5.70
C CYS A 210 -11.37 13.14 -4.39
N VAL A 211 -11.84 14.32 -4.03
CA VAL A 211 -12.87 14.51 -3.01
C VAL A 211 -14.22 14.36 -3.69
N VAL A 212 -15.07 13.50 -3.17
CA VAL A 212 -16.31 13.10 -3.86
C VAL A 212 -17.55 13.28 -2.98
N ASN A 213 -18.70 13.54 -3.64
CA ASN A 213 -20.02 13.49 -3.04
C ASN A 213 -20.81 12.34 -3.67
N GLY A 214 -21.46 11.51 -2.83
CA GLY A 214 -22.32 10.44 -3.31
C GLY A 214 -21.70 9.05 -3.16
N ASN A 215 -22.12 8.11 -4.02
CA ASN A 215 -21.73 6.72 -3.89
C ASN A 215 -20.31 6.46 -4.42
N ILE A 216 -19.39 6.16 -3.50
CA ILE A 216 -17.97 5.93 -3.79
C ILE A 216 -17.75 4.76 -4.76
N GLU A 217 -18.52 3.67 -4.63
CA GLU A 217 -18.35 2.50 -5.49
C GLU A 217 -18.68 2.82 -6.96
N THR A 218 -19.76 3.61 -7.18
CA THR A 218 -20.15 4.04 -8.51
C THR A 218 -19.10 4.94 -9.12
N LEU A 219 -18.64 5.94 -8.36
CA LEU A 219 -17.59 6.86 -8.81
C LEU A 219 -16.27 6.14 -9.08
N LEU A 220 -15.89 5.21 -8.22
CA LEU A 220 -14.70 4.39 -8.43
C LEU A 220 -14.76 3.58 -9.74
N LYS A 221 -15.94 3.03 -10.09
CA LYS A 221 -16.12 2.32 -11.38
C LYS A 221 -15.94 3.26 -12.58
N VAL A 222 -16.48 4.48 -12.49
CA VAL A 222 -16.34 5.50 -13.55
C VAL A 222 -14.87 5.88 -13.71
N LEU A 223 -14.21 6.25 -12.61
CA LEU A 223 -12.81 6.64 -12.60
C LEU A 223 -11.88 5.51 -13.07
N ARG A 224 -12.14 4.26 -12.65
CA ARG A 224 -11.39 3.10 -13.13
C ARG A 224 -11.49 2.91 -14.63
N LYS A 225 -12.69 3.01 -15.18
CA LYS A 225 -12.89 2.90 -16.62
C LYS A 225 -12.18 4.02 -17.41
N GLN A 226 -12.20 5.24 -16.85
CA GLN A 226 -11.62 6.41 -17.50
C GLN A 226 -10.08 6.36 -17.58
N PHE A 227 -9.42 5.75 -16.59
CA PHE A 227 -7.97 5.68 -16.49
C PHE A 227 -7.41 4.25 -16.57
N GLU A 228 -8.16 3.30 -17.15
CA GLU A 228 -7.85 1.87 -17.11
C GLU A 228 -6.42 1.52 -17.48
N GLU A 229 -5.86 2.16 -18.52
CA GLU A 229 -4.51 1.87 -19.00
C GLU A 229 -3.38 2.50 -18.16
N HIS A 230 -3.72 3.44 -17.27
CA HIS A 230 -2.77 4.23 -16.50
C HIS A 230 -2.67 3.82 -15.03
N PHE A 231 -3.50 2.86 -14.59
CA PHE A 231 -3.46 2.42 -13.21
C PHE A 231 -2.19 1.66 -12.86
N MET A 232 -1.57 2.06 -11.75
CA MET A 232 -0.45 1.33 -11.16
C MET A 232 -0.91 0.31 -10.11
N GLN A 233 -1.81 0.70 -9.22
CA GLN A 233 -2.23 -0.13 -8.10
C GLN A 233 -3.67 0.15 -7.67
N ILE A 234 -4.19 -0.68 -6.77
CA ILE A 234 -5.53 -0.53 -6.20
C ILE A 234 -5.69 0.87 -5.60
N PRO A 235 -6.77 1.61 -5.96
CA PRO A 235 -7.08 2.90 -5.37
C PRO A 235 -7.21 2.84 -3.85
N PHE A 236 -6.78 3.89 -3.18
CA PHE A 236 -7.00 4.07 -1.75
C PHE A 236 -8.29 4.86 -1.53
N ILE A 237 -9.10 4.42 -0.57
CA ILE A 237 -10.37 5.05 -0.21
C ILE A 237 -10.34 5.41 1.28
N ALA A 238 -10.66 6.67 1.60
CA ALA A 238 -10.81 7.11 2.97
C ALA A 238 -11.92 8.17 3.05
N LYS A 239 -12.95 7.92 3.83
CA LYS A 239 -14.13 8.80 3.91
C LYS A 239 -14.69 9.10 2.52
N ASN A 240 -14.81 10.37 2.18
CA ASN A 240 -15.24 10.85 0.88
C ASN A 240 -14.07 11.13 -0.10
N GLN A 241 -12.94 10.45 0.06
CA GLN A 241 -11.76 10.64 -0.77
C GLN A 241 -11.39 9.34 -1.49
N ILE A 242 -11.05 9.46 -2.77
CA ILE A 242 -10.54 8.38 -3.62
C ILE A 242 -9.17 8.82 -4.14
N ALA A 243 -8.10 8.11 -3.77
CA ALA A 243 -6.77 8.33 -4.34
C ALA A 243 -6.50 7.28 -5.42
N LEU A 244 -6.36 7.74 -6.65
CA LEU A 244 -5.99 6.94 -7.81
C LEU A 244 -4.47 6.99 -7.96
N PHE A 245 -3.82 5.84 -8.10
CA PHE A 245 -2.38 5.77 -8.33
C PHE A 245 -2.15 5.49 -9.81
N LEU A 246 -1.67 6.51 -10.52
CA LEU A 246 -1.55 6.53 -11.96
C LEU A 246 -0.11 6.75 -12.40
N TYR A 247 0.15 6.52 -13.69
CA TYR A 247 1.35 6.99 -14.36
C TYR A 247 0.99 7.70 -15.66
N SER A 248 1.80 8.66 -16.04
CA SER A 248 1.70 9.42 -17.28
C SER A 248 3.06 9.44 -18.02
N GLU A 249 3.07 9.74 -19.30
CA GLU A 249 4.29 9.86 -20.08
C GLU A 249 5.00 11.20 -19.83
N ASP A 250 4.22 12.25 -19.55
CA ASP A 250 4.75 13.57 -19.22
C ASP A 250 3.82 14.37 -18.30
N ILE A 251 4.21 15.62 -17.99
CA ILE A 251 3.48 16.50 -17.10
C ILE A 251 2.15 17.01 -17.72
N PHE A 252 2.05 17.08 -19.04
CA PHE A 252 0.85 17.55 -19.72
C PHE A 252 -0.22 16.47 -19.70
N GLU A 253 0.13 15.23 -19.99
CA GLU A 253 -0.77 14.08 -19.85
C GLU A 253 -1.22 13.94 -18.38
N MET A 254 -0.31 14.13 -17.41
CA MET A 254 -0.66 14.15 -16.00
C MET A 254 -1.72 15.22 -15.69
N ASP A 255 -1.58 16.44 -16.21
CA ASP A 255 -2.55 17.53 -16.02
C ASP A 255 -3.88 17.20 -16.70
N GLU A 256 -3.86 16.64 -17.91
CA GLU A 256 -5.08 16.18 -18.58
C GLU A 256 -5.84 15.15 -17.75
N MET A 257 -5.15 14.22 -17.09
CA MET A 257 -5.79 13.25 -16.19
C MET A 257 -6.46 13.93 -15.00
N VAL A 258 -5.83 14.95 -14.42
CA VAL A 258 -6.42 15.77 -13.34
C VAL A 258 -7.68 16.47 -13.84
N GLN A 259 -7.63 17.09 -15.03
CA GLN A 259 -8.80 17.75 -15.65
C GLN A 259 -9.93 16.75 -15.93
N LYS A 260 -9.60 15.59 -16.48
CA LYS A 260 -10.57 14.51 -16.72
C LYS A 260 -11.23 14.03 -15.42
N ALA A 261 -10.45 13.86 -14.35
CA ALA A 261 -10.98 13.48 -13.05
C ALA A 261 -11.91 14.54 -12.46
N SER A 262 -11.53 15.83 -12.59
CA SER A 262 -12.37 16.94 -12.11
C SER A 262 -13.68 17.12 -12.88
N GLY A 263 -13.73 16.66 -14.13
CA GLY A 263 -14.93 16.66 -14.96
C GLY A 263 -15.92 15.53 -14.65
N VAL A 264 -15.58 14.59 -13.77
CA VAL A 264 -16.50 13.50 -13.38
C VAL A 264 -17.58 14.04 -12.46
N GLU A 265 -18.83 13.74 -12.76
CA GLU A 265 -19.98 14.14 -11.93
C GLU A 265 -19.79 13.68 -10.48
N ASN A 266 -20.10 14.54 -9.51
CA ASN A 266 -19.92 14.32 -8.07
C ASN A 266 -18.45 14.26 -7.59
N VAL A 267 -17.46 14.57 -8.41
CA VAL A 267 -16.12 14.94 -7.97
C VAL A 267 -16.12 16.42 -7.64
N VAL A 268 -15.82 16.78 -6.39
CA VAL A 268 -15.93 18.14 -5.85
C VAL A 268 -14.60 18.88 -5.92
N ALA A 269 -13.51 18.16 -5.68
CA ALA A 269 -12.15 18.70 -5.75
C ALA A 269 -11.18 17.61 -6.16
N VAL A 270 -10.12 18.01 -6.84
CA VAL A 270 -9.04 17.12 -7.28
C VAL A 270 -7.70 17.74 -6.89
N GLU A 271 -6.85 16.93 -6.29
CA GLU A 271 -5.45 17.28 -6.00
C GLU A 271 -4.52 16.24 -6.60
N ASN A 272 -3.33 16.66 -7.02
CA ASN A 272 -2.35 15.76 -7.62
C ASN A 272 -1.05 15.75 -6.81
N PHE A 273 -0.53 14.56 -6.53
CA PHE A 273 0.67 14.36 -5.74
C PHE A 273 1.68 13.49 -6.48
N MET A 274 2.92 13.93 -6.57
CA MET A 274 4.01 13.14 -7.14
C MET A 274 4.87 12.57 -6.00
N PRO A 275 4.81 11.25 -5.71
CA PRO A 275 5.62 10.64 -4.67
C PRO A 275 7.10 10.65 -5.04
N LYS A 276 7.95 11.04 -4.10
CA LYS A 276 9.42 10.89 -4.21
C LYS A 276 9.89 9.51 -3.74
N LYS A 277 9.16 8.95 -2.78
CA LYS A 277 9.44 7.65 -2.17
C LYS A 277 8.16 7.09 -1.56
N ILE A 278 8.04 5.78 -1.54
CA ILE A 278 6.94 5.07 -0.88
C ILE A 278 7.54 4.12 0.15
N SER A 279 7.22 4.32 1.42
CA SER A 279 7.68 3.47 2.51
C SER A 279 6.50 2.80 3.20
N LEU A 280 6.60 1.49 3.38
CA LEU A 280 5.61 0.67 4.09
C LEU A 280 6.31 -0.05 5.26
N PRO A 281 6.49 0.62 6.42
CA PRO A 281 7.05 -0.01 7.61
C PRO A 281 6.16 -1.15 8.11
N GLN A 282 6.79 -2.24 8.58
CA GLN A 282 6.08 -3.48 8.96
C GLN A 282 6.27 -3.86 10.45
N ASP A 283 6.99 -3.06 11.24
CA ASP A 283 7.29 -3.40 12.63
C ASP A 283 6.02 -3.50 13.49
N TRP A 284 5.04 -2.64 13.24
CA TRP A 284 3.74 -2.67 13.88
C TRP A 284 3.00 -4.00 13.65
N ILE A 285 3.17 -4.63 12.48
CA ILE A 285 2.54 -5.94 12.17
C ILE A 285 3.12 -7.02 13.08
N ARG A 286 4.44 -7.06 13.24
CA ARG A 286 5.11 -8.01 14.14
C ARG A 286 4.67 -7.83 15.58
N ASN A 287 4.50 -6.58 16.00
CA ASN A 287 3.98 -6.26 17.33
C ASN A 287 2.52 -6.72 17.48
N GLY A 288 1.66 -6.42 16.50
CA GLY A 288 0.27 -6.88 16.50
C GLY A 288 0.14 -8.41 16.53
N ILE A 289 0.94 -9.14 15.76
CA ILE A 289 0.96 -10.62 15.80
C ILE A 289 1.33 -11.13 17.20
N LYS A 290 2.38 -10.58 17.83
CA LYS A 290 2.80 -10.98 19.18
C LYS A 290 1.71 -10.76 20.22
N GLU A 291 1.01 -9.66 20.14
CA GLU A 291 -0.07 -9.32 21.06
C GLU A 291 -1.29 -10.22 20.88
N ASN A 292 -1.71 -10.47 19.64
CA ASN A 292 -2.80 -11.40 19.35
C ASN A 292 -2.51 -12.81 19.89
N ARG A 293 -1.28 -13.30 19.72
CA ARG A 293 -0.86 -14.59 20.30
C ARG A 293 -0.90 -14.63 21.84
N LYS A 294 -0.62 -13.49 22.50
CA LYS A 294 -0.71 -13.40 23.97
C LYS A 294 -2.17 -13.40 24.45
N SER A 295 -3.03 -12.69 23.75
CA SER A 295 -4.46 -12.63 24.06
C SER A 295 -5.13 -14.00 23.95
N GLU A 296 -4.87 -14.75 22.89
CA GLU A 296 -5.36 -16.13 22.75
C GLU A 296 -4.88 -17.06 23.86
N ARG A 297 -3.61 -16.96 24.28
CA ARG A 297 -3.09 -17.75 25.42
C ARG A 297 -3.80 -17.43 26.73
N LEU A 298 -4.13 -16.17 26.97
CA LEU A 298 -4.85 -15.75 28.18
C LEU A 298 -6.30 -16.22 28.18
N HIS A 299 -6.96 -16.29 27.02
CA HIS A 299 -8.30 -16.87 26.89
C HIS A 299 -8.30 -18.39 27.14
N LEU A 300 -7.32 -19.11 26.64
CA LEU A 300 -7.16 -20.56 26.86
C LEU A 300 -6.79 -20.94 28.31
N LEU A 301 -6.19 -20.02 29.08
CA LEU A 301 -5.84 -20.24 30.49
C LEU A 301 -6.99 -19.87 31.44
N ARG A 302 -8.03 -19.21 30.95
CA ARG A 302 -9.21 -18.79 31.71
C ARG A 302 -10.46 -19.64 31.42
N ALA A 303 -10.40 -20.52 30.41
CA ALA A 303 -11.41 -21.52 30.06
C ALA A 303 -11.02 -22.88 30.62
#